data_d3878277594418ac2e9c6d705dc5f17b
#
_entry.id   d3878277594418ac2e9c6d705dc5f17b
#
_cell.length_a   1.000
_cell.length_b   1.000
_cell.length_c   1.000
_cell.angle_alpha   90.00
_cell.angle_beta   90.00
_cell.angle_gamma   90.00
#
_symmetry.space_group_name_H-M   'P 1'
#
loop_
_entity.id
_entity.type
_entity.pdbx_description
1 polymer ?
#
loop_
_entity_poly.entity_id
_entity_poly.type
_entity_poly.pdbx_seq_one_letter_code
_entity_poly.pdbx_strand_id
1 'polypeptide(L)'
;MTLHAATSLRHVAALGLTGLAITMNTHAASERILFDFRALTNSPAWQIVNDDVMGGVSTSRFQILTNGGAVFSGVVSLENNGGFASVRSAPGLHDLTDCRCFVIRLRGDGRRYKFTARTETGFDAPLYQCAFETKRGEWEEHRLAFKDFVPTFRGRTLTGMPPLNPANVTSVGFLISDPQAGPFRLEIVSIRAARQPEKPREP
;
A
#
# COMPACT_ATOMS: atom_id res chain seq x y z
N MET A 1 -1.26 79.68 51.17
CA MET A 1 -2.22 79.09 50.21
C MET A 1 -1.55 77.83 49.60
N THR A 2 -1.80 76.73 50.16
CA THR A 2 -1.18 75.43 49.78
C THR A 2 -2.29 74.54 49.31
N LEU A 3 -2.25 74.18 48.01
CA LEU A 3 -3.14 73.19 47.41
C LEU A 3 -2.52 71.78 47.48
N HIS A 4 -3.21 70.89 48.11
CA HIS A 4 -2.85 69.45 48.11
C HIS A 4 -3.50 68.77 46.90
N ALA A 5 -2.67 68.12 46.05
CA ALA A 5 -3.13 67.27 45.00
C ALA A 5 -3.14 65.83 45.49
N ALA A 6 -4.32 65.22 45.48
CA ALA A 6 -4.49 63.81 45.82
C ALA A 6 -4.25 62.91 44.60
N THR A 7 -3.27 62.00 44.69
CA THR A 7 -2.95 61.03 43.66
C THR A 7 -3.76 59.73 43.86
N SER A 8 -4.67 59.43 42.92
CA SER A 8 -5.48 58.22 42.90
C SER A 8 -4.72 57.07 42.24
N LEU A 9 -4.42 56.06 43.02
CA LEU A 9 -3.76 54.82 42.56
C LEU A 9 -4.81 53.84 41.98
N ARG A 10 -4.83 53.69 40.66
CA ARG A 10 -5.69 52.72 40.01
C ARG A 10 -5.00 51.39 39.97
N HIS A 11 -5.56 50.36 40.63
CA HIS A 11 -5.15 48.96 40.52
C HIS A 11 -5.63 48.41 39.19
N VAL A 12 -4.70 48.01 38.34
CA VAL A 12 -4.98 47.22 37.14
C VAL A 12 -4.84 45.76 37.51
N ALA A 13 -5.95 45.04 37.57
CA ALA A 13 -5.95 43.60 37.73
C ALA A 13 -5.59 42.94 36.38
N ALA A 14 -4.43 42.29 36.28
CA ALA A 14 -4.05 41.49 35.14
C ALA A 14 -4.75 40.12 35.24
N LEU A 15 -5.73 39.87 34.36
CA LEU A 15 -6.28 38.52 34.14
C LEU A 15 -5.24 37.69 33.37
N GLY A 16 -4.62 36.74 34.04
CA GLY A 16 -3.77 35.75 33.40
C GLY A 16 -4.62 34.73 32.61
N LEU A 17 -4.61 34.82 31.30
CA LEU A 17 -5.12 33.75 30.44
C LEU A 17 -4.09 32.60 30.44
N THR A 18 -4.33 31.56 31.24
CA THR A 18 -3.61 30.26 31.12
C THR A 18 -4.12 29.54 29.89
N GLY A 19 -3.43 29.74 28.76
CA GLY A 19 -3.66 28.97 27.55
C GLY A 19 -3.24 27.50 27.77
N LEU A 20 -4.23 26.59 27.83
CA LEU A 20 -4.02 25.16 27.83
C LEU A 20 -3.56 24.77 26.43
N ALA A 21 -2.25 24.63 26.23
CA ALA A 21 -1.70 24.09 24.99
C ALA A 21 -2.02 22.61 24.91
N ILE A 22 -3.07 22.26 24.17
CA ILE A 22 -3.35 20.87 23.78
C ILE A 22 -2.27 20.48 22.77
N THR A 23 -1.20 19.84 23.21
CA THR A 23 -0.24 19.18 22.35
C THR A 23 -0.94 17.97 21.76
N MET A 24 -1.53 18.12 20.57
CA MET A 24 -1.93 16.98 19.74
C MET A 24 -0.67 16.22 19.35
N ASN A 25 -0.33 15.20 20.11
CA ASN A 25 0.72 14.26 19.78
C ASN A 25 0.19 13.39 18.65
N THR A 26 0.26 13.90 17.41
CA THR A 26 0.02 13.09 16.21
C THR A 26 1.17 12.09 16.13
N HIS A 27 1.04 10.95 16.76
CA HIS A 27 1.81 9.77 16.42
C HIS A 27 1.44 9.41 14.97
N ALA A 28 2.10 10.06 14.03
CA ALA A 28 2.12 9.60 12.66
C ALA A 28 2.63 8.17 12.72
N ALA A 29 1.74 7.20 12.51
CA ALA A 29 2.12 5.80 12.46
C ALA A 29 3.28 5.70 11.48
N SER A 30 4.47 5.33 11.97
CA SER A 30 5.68 5.30 11.14
C SER A 30 5.47 4.32 10.00
N GLU A 31 5.28 4.83 8.80
CA GLU A 31 5.16 4.03 7.59
C GLU A 31 6.55 3.65 7.09
N ARG A 32 6.72 2.39 6.74
CA ARG A 32 7.95 1.88 6.14
C ARG A 32 7.78 1.85 4.63
N ILE A 33 8.61 2.58 3.90
CA ILE A 33 8.61 2.59 2.45
C ILE A 33 9.29 1.31 1.95
N LEU A 34 8.57 0.51 1.15
CA LEU A 34 9.11 -0.63 0.42
C LEU A 34 9.58 -0.17 -0.97
N PHE A 35 8.71 0.55 -1.67
CA PHE A 35 8.99 1.10 -2.99
C PHE A 35 8.37 2.50 -3.13
N ASP A 36 9.16 3.49 -3.50
CA ASP A 36 8.69 4.81 -3.95
C ASP A 36 9.16 5.01 -5.38
N PHE A 37 8.26 4.79 -6.33
CA PHE A 37 8.56 4.86 -7.75
C PHE A 37 8.83 6.30 -8.26
N ARG A 38 8.63 7.33 -7.43
CA ARG A 38 8.99 8.72 -7.75
C ARG A 38 10.48 8.99 -7.53
N ALA A 39 11.09 8.28 -6.59
CA ALA A 39 12.47 8.48 -6.18
C ALA A 39 13.45 7.45 -6.77
N LEU A 40 12.95 6.46 -7.52
CA LEU A 40 13.80 5.38 -8.01
C LEU A 40 14.62 5.79 -9.23
N THR A 41 15.90 6.05 -9.00
CA THR A 41 16.94 6.09 -10.04
C THR A 41 17.46 4.68 -10.40
N ASN A 42 17.41 3.74 -9.43
CA ASN A 42 17.76 2.34 -9.60
C ASN A 42 16.66 1.47 -8.96
N SER A 43 15.69 1.03 -9.75
CA SER A 43 14.68 0.11 -9.25
C SER A 43 15.19 -1.32 -9.27
N PRO A 44 14.96 -2.10 -8.19
CA PRO A 44 15.13 -3.55 -8.28
C PRO A 44 14.29 -4.09 -9.43
N ALA A 45 14.77 -5.16 -10.06
CA ALA A 45 14.08 -5.77 -11.18
C ALA A 45 12.66 -6.20 -10.80
N TRP A 46 11.72 -5.93 -11.68
CA TRP A 46 10.35 -6.44 -11.58
C TRP A 46 10.14 -7.51 -12.63
N GLN A 47 9.64 -8.65 -12.23
CA GLN A 47 9.43 -9.80 -13.10
C GLN A 47 7.97 -9.93 -13.49
N ILE A 48 7.73 -10.00 -14.79
CA ILE A 48 6.41 -10.36 -15.36
C ILE A 48 6.25 -11.88 -15.29
N VAL A 49 5.08 -12.33 -14.88
CA VAL A 49 4.64 -13.72 -14.93
C VAL A 49 3.18 -13.75 -15.34
N ASN A 50 2.92 -14.13 -16.57
CA ASN A 50 1.59 -14.23 -17.15
C ASN A 50 1.16 -15.70 -17.27
N ASP A 51 -0.01 -15.92 -17.80
CA ASP A 51 -0.59 -17.24 -18.05
C ASP A 51 0.08 -18.04 -19.19
N ASP A 52 1.04 -17.44 -19.91
CA ASP A 52 1.89 -18.13 -20.88
C ASP A 52 2.64 -19.31 -20.26
N VAL A 53 2.95 -19.26 -18.96
CA VAL A 53 3.50 -20.42 -18.20
C VAL A 53 2.57 -21.65 -18.17
N MET A 54 1.31 -21.48 -18.58
CA MET A 54 0.29 -22.52 -18.66
C MET A 54 -0.32 -22.65 -20.05
N GLY A 55 0.25 -21.96 -21.06
CA GLY A 55 -0.23 -21.96 -22.44
C GLY A 55 -1.27 -20.88 -22.76
N GLY A 56 -1.58 -19.98 -21.84
CA GLY A 56 -2.39 -18.78 -22.07
C GLY A 56 -1.68 -17.77 -22.98
N VAL A 57 -2.40 -16.73 -23.38
CA VAL A 57 -1.91 -15.71 -24.31
C VAL A 57 -2.05 -14.28 -23.79
N SER A 58 -2.23 -14.13 -22.49
CA SER A 58 -2.21 -12.80 -21.85
C SER A 58 -0.84 -12.16 -21.97
N THR A 59 -0.82 -10.85 -22.17
CA THR A 59 0.43 -10.07 -22.27
C THR A 59 0.45 -8.94 -21.28
N SER A 60 1.62 -8.67 -20.70
CA SER A 60 1.78 -7.51 -19.83
C SER A 60 3.17 -6.93 -19.87
N ARG A 61 3.29 -5.71 -19.33
CA ARG A 61 4.55 -5.01 -19.14
C ARG A 61 4.51 -4.21 -17.85
N PHE A 62 5.68 -4.01 -17.28
CA PHE A 62 5.89 -3.13 -16.14
C PHE A 62 6.95 -2.09 -16.50
N GLN A 63 6.64 -0.83 -16.37
CA GLN A 63 7.52 0.27 -16.75
C GLN A 63 7.60 1.29 -15.62
N ILE A 64 8.81 1.66 -15.22
CA ILE A 64 9.04 2.79 -14.34
C ILE A 64 9.17 4.04 -15.23
N LEU A 65 8.37 5.06 -14.90
CA LEU A 65 8.28 6.28 -15.67
C LEU A 65 9.32 7.28 -15.20
N THR A 66 9.93 8.00 -16.14
CA THR A 66 10.93 9.04 -15.83
C THR A 66 10.36 10.25 -15.09
N ASN A 67 9.05 10.47 -15.20
CA ASN A 67 8.34 11.53 -14.48
C ASN A 67 7.78 11.08 -13.10
N GLY A 68 8.21 9.93 -12.63
CA GLY A 68 7.80 9.31 -11.37
C GLY A 68 6.59 8.38 -11.50
N GLY A 69 6.61 7.29 -10.73
CA GLY A 69 5.61 6.26 -10.77
C GLY A 69 6.00 5.05 -11.62
N ALA A 70 5.22 3.99 -11.52
CA ALA A 70 5.32 2.79 -12.34
C ALA A 70 3.97 2.47 -13.00
N VAL A 71 3.99 1.78 -14.13
CA VAL A 71 2.78 1.35 -14.83
C VAL A 71 2.85 -0.15 -15.07
N PHE A 72 1.86 -0.86 -14.56
CA PHE A 72 1.56 -2.24 -14.91
C PHE A 72 0.38 -2.27 -15.87
N SER A 73 0.58 -2.73 -17.09
CA SER A 73 -0.43 -2.70 -18.14
C SER A 73 -0.29 -3.87 -19.10
N GLY A 74 -1.37 -4.20 -19.79
CA GLY A 74 -1.39 -5.31 -20.74
C GLY A 74 -2.78 -5.64 -21.24
N VAL A 75 -2.93 -6.87 -21.70
CA VAL A 75 -4.21 -7.44 -22.15
C VAL A 75 -4.36 -8.82 -21.52
N VAL A 76 -5.43 -9.04 -20.77
CA VAL A 76 -5.80 -10.36 -20.28
C VAL A 76 -6.63 -11.06 -21.34
N SER A 77 -6.24 -12.28 -21.72
CA SER A 77 -7.00 -13.18 -22.57
C SER A 77 -7.48 -14.39 -21.77
N LEU A 78 -8.68 -14.86 -22.07
CA LEU A 78 -9.25 -16.08 -21.49
C LEU A 78 -9.02 -17.31 -22.39
N GLU A 79 -8.34 -17.14 -23.52
CA GLU A 79 -8.02 -18.23 -24.43
C GLU A 79 -7.08 -19.23 -23.76
N ASN A 80 -7.17 -20.49 -24.19
CA ASN A 80 -6.32 -21.58 -23.73
C ASN A 80 -6.31 -21.79 -22.20
N ASN A 81 -7.43 -21.54 -21.53
CA ASN A 81 -7.56 -21.54 -20.07
C ASN A 81 -6.63 -20.52 -19.38
N GLY A 82 -6.21 -19.47 -20.09
CA GLY A 82 -5.52 -18.31 -19.53
C GLY A 82 -6.43 -17.49 -18.61
N GLY A 83 -6.08 -16.25 -18.37
CA GLY A 83 -6.92 -15.32 -17.61
C GLY A 83 -6.19 -14.57 -16.52
N PHE A 84 -4.84 -14.47 -16.56
CA PHE A 84 -4.12 -13.64 -15.62
C PHE A 84 -2.88 -12.98 -16.22
N ALA A 85 -2.53 -11.86 -15.63
CA ALA A 85 -1.24 -11.23 -15.78
C ALA A 85 -0.74 -10.77 -14.41
N SER A 86 0.55 -10.92 -14.13
CA SER A 86 1.13 -10.51 -12.87
C SER A 86 2.52 -9.90 -13.02
N VAL A 87 2.88 -9.10 -12.02
CA VAL A 87 4.22 -8.55 -11.86
C VAL A 87 4.62 -8.65 -10.40
N ARG A 88 5.89 -8.98 -10.14
CA ARG A 88 6.43 -9.08 -8.79
C ARG A 88 7.82 -8.46 -8.68
N SER A 89 8.15 -7.92 -7.52
CA SER A 89 9.49 -7.42 -7.22
C SER A 89 10.50 -8.55 -7.18
N ALA A 90 11.77 -8.24 -7.44
CA ALA A 90 12.86 -9.15 -7.12
C ALA A 90 12.81 -9.58 -5.65
N PRO A 91 13.26 -10.81 -5.31
CA PRO A 91 13.32 -11.26 -3.93
C PRO A 91 14.26 -10.38 -3.09
N GLY A 92 13.81 -10.05 -1.89
CA GLY A 92 14.57 -9.35 -0.87
C GLY A 92 13.80 -9.44 0.45
N LEU A 93 14.48 -9.60 1.57
CA LEU A 93 13.79 -9.70 2.86
C LEU A 93 13.25 -8.34 3.29
N HIS A 94 11.96 -8.29 3.52
CA HIS A 94 11.26 -7.17 4.15
C HIS A 94 10.73 -7.61 5.51
N ASP A 95 11.47 -7.30 6.58
CA ASP A 95 10.96 -7.53 7.94
C ASP A 95 9.91 -6.47 8.27
N LEU A 96 8.64 -6.89 8.27
CA LEU A 96 7.48 -6.05 8.54
C LEU A 96 6.80 -6.40 9.87
N THR A 97 7.53 -6.98 10.81
CA THR A 97 7.00 -7.47 12.10
C THR A 97 6.19 -6.41 12.86
N ASP A 98 6.62 -5.16 12.80
CA ASP A 98 5.94 -4.03 13.43
C ASP A 98 4.76 -3.47 12.63
N CYS A 99 4.56 -3.94 11.42
CA CYS A 99 3.47 -3.49 10.54
C CYS A 99 2.24 -4.40 10.65
N ARG A 100 1.11 -3.91 10.19
CA ARG A 100 -0.17 -4.64 10.17
C ARG A 100 -0.88 -4.58 8.83
N CYS A 101 -0.46 -3.70 7.95
CA CYS A 101 -1.04 -3.57 6.61
C CYS A 101 0.00 -3.09 5.59
N PHE A 102 -0.25 -3.41 4.33
CA PHE A 102 0.33 -2.67 3.22
C PHE A 102 -0.51 -1.43 2.93
N VAL A 103 0.16 -0.37 2.48
CA VAL A 103 -0.45 0.88 2.04
C VAL A 103 0.04 1.15 0.64
N ILE A 104 -0.85 1.09 -0.33
CA ILE A 104 -0.52 1.27 -1.74
C ILE A 104 -1.21 2.51 -2.30
N ARG A 105 -0.42 3.41 -2.92
CA ARG A 105 -0.96 4.57 -3.63
C ARG A 105 -0.91 4.31 -5.12
N LEU A 106 -2.07 4.30 -5.76
CA LEU A 106 -2.22 3.89 -7.15
C LEU A 106 -3.40 4.60 -7.84
N ARG A 107 -3.48 4.44 -9.15
CA ARG A 107 -4.60 4.83 -10.00
C ARG A 107 -4.93 3.69 -10.95
N GLY A 108 -6.15 3.18 -10.91
CA GLY A 108 -6.58 2.07 -11.73
C GLY A 108 -7.55 2.47 -12.85
N ASP A 109 -8.04 1.46 -13.52
CA ASP A 109 -8.93 1.56 -14.68
C ASP A 109 -10.38 1.13 -14.39
N GLY A 110 -10.71 0.94 -13.11
CA GLY A 110 -12.03 0.47 -12.66
C GLY A 110 -12.13 -1.06 -12.58
N ARG A 111 -11.01 -1.77 -12.72
CA ARG A 111 -10.95 -3.23 -12.59
C ARG A 111 -10.55 -3.64 -11.18
N ARG A 112 -10.78 -4.91 -10.89
CA ARG A 112 -10.36 -5.58 -9.67
C ARG A 112 -8.96 -6.15 -9.83
N TYR A 113 -8.09 -5.84 -8.88
CA TYR A 113 -6.72 -6.34 -8.79
C TYR A 113 -6.50 -7.09 -7.49
N LYS A 114 -5.38 -7.79 -7.41
CA LYS A 114 -4.90 -8.42 -6.18
C LYS A 114 -3.50 -7.93 -5.91
N PHE A 115 -3.25 -7.49 -4.69
CA PHE A 115 -1.90 -7.27 -4.20
C PHE A 115 -1.38 -8.59 -3.65
N THR A 116 -0.15 -8.96 -4.01
CA THR A 116 0.44 -10.24 -3.64
C THR A 116 1.66 -10.05 -2.77
N ALA A 117 1.88 -10.96 -1.82
CA ALA A 117 3.07 -11.06 -1.00
C ALA A 117 3.56 -12.49 -0.97
N ARG A 118 4.89 -12.70 -0.96
CA ARG A 118 5.52 -14.00 -0.80
C ARG A 118 6.39 -14.00 0.45
N THR A 119 6.46 -15.14 1.10
CA THR A 119 7.31 -15.38 2.27
C THR A 119 8.46 -16.31 1.98
N GLU A 120 8.54 -16.82 0.76
CA GLU A 120 9.56 -17.73 0.26
C GLU A 120 10.08 -17.23 -1.09
N THR A 121 11.33 -17.55 -1.41
CA THR A 121 11.99 -17.13 -2.65
C THR A 121 11.78 -18.08 -3.83
N GLY A 122 11.23 -19.26 -3.60
CA GLY A 122 10.99 -20.26 -4.65
C GLY A 122 10.03 -19.74 -5.73
N PHE A 123 10.33 -20.05 -7.00
CA PHE A 123 9.47 -19.66 -8.13
C PHE A 123 8.06 -20.24 -7.96
N ASP A 124 7.95 -21.46 -7.51
CA ASP A 124 6.72 -22.25 -7.39
C ASP A 124 6.20 -22.31 -5.94
N ALA A 125 6.62 -21.36 -5.10
CA ALA A 125 6.14 -21.25 -3.73
C ALA A 125 4.74 -20.64 -3.68
N PRO A 126 3.94 -20.96 -2.65
CA PRO A 126 2.67 -20.31 -2.40
C PRO A 126 2.83 -18.78 -2.29
N LEU A 127 1.77 -18.05 -2.62
CA LEU A 127 1.69 -16.62 -2.42
C LEU A 127 0.45 -16.27 -1.60
N TYR A 128 0.52 -15.16 -0.91
CA TYR A 128 -0.60 -14.55 -0.21
C TYR A 128 -1.17 -13.42 -1.07
N GLN A 129 -2.48 -13.31 -1.19
CA GLN A 129 -3.12 -12.29 -2.00
C GLN A 129 -4.29 -11.62 -1.29
N CYS A 130 -4.44 -10.33 -1.50
CA CYS A 130 -5.56 -9.54 -1.04
C CYS A 130 -6.15 -8.76 -2.22
N ALA A 131 -7.44 -8.94 -2.48
CA ALA A 131 -8.12 -8.30 -3.58
C ALA A 131 -8.55 -6.87 -3.22
N PHE A 132 -8.54 -5.98 -4.20
CA PHE A 132 -9.03 -4.61 -4.10
C PHE A 132 -9.62 -4.17 -5.43
N GLU A 133 -10.57 -3.26 -5.37
CA GLU A 133 -11.22 -2.67 -6.54
C GLU A 133 -10.65 -1.28 -6.78
N THR A 134 -10.55 -0.86 -8.03
CA THR A 134 -10.08 0.48 -8.37
C THR A 134 -11.21 1.31 -8.99
N LYS A 135 -11.14 2.62 -8.79
CA LYS A 135 -11.98 3.56 -9.53
C LYS A 135 -11.23 4.08 -10.75
N ARG A 136 -11.94 4.14 -11.87
CA ARG A 136 -11.35 4.52 -13.14
C ARG A 136 -10.77 5.94 -13.10
N GLY A 137 -9.44 6.03 -13.25
CA GLY A 137 -8.73 7.30 -13.37
C GLY A 137 -8.55 8.10 -12.07
N GLU A 138 -9.00 7.57 -10.91
CA GLU A 138 -8.84 8.22 -9.62
C GLU A 138 -7.55 7.74 -8.91
N TRP A 139 -6.86 8.67 -8.26
CA TRP A 139 -5.78 8.33 -7.34
C TRP A 139 -6.34 7.89 -6.00
N GLU A 140 -6.05 6.65 -5.62
CA GLU A 140 -6.54 6.03 -4.40
C GLU A 140 -5.38 5.58 -3.50
N GLU A 141 -5.64 5.48 -2.21
CA GLU A 141 -4.78 4.83 -1.25
C GLU A 141 -5.53 3.63 -0.65
N HIS A 142 -5.03 2.44 -0.89
CA HIS A 142 -5.58 1.21 -0.35
C HIS A 142 -4.75 0.74 0.83
N ARG A 143 -5.42 0.44 1.96
CA ARG A 143 -4.85 -0.16 3.15
C ARG A 143 -5.28 -1.63 3.23
N LEU A 144 -4.36 -2.54 2.97
CA LEU A 144 -4.60 -3.97 2.89
C LEU A 144 -4.06 -4.64 4.14
N ALA A 145 -4.92 -5.00 5.08
CA ALA A 145 -4.50 -5.59 6.34
C ALA A 145 -3.91 -6.99 6.12
N PHE A 146 -2.81 -7.32 6.78
CA PHE A 146 -2.13 -8.61 6.60
C PHE A 146 -3.04 -9.82 6.90
N LYS A 147 -3.98 -9.67 7.83
CA LYS A 147 -4.97 -10.69 8.16
C LYS A 147 -5.94 -11.03 7.02
N ASP A 148 -6.09 -10.11 6.04
CA ASP A 148 -7.02 -10.27 4.91
C ASP A 148 -6.34 -10.95 3.70
N PHE A 149 -5.06 -11.30 3.83
CA PHE A 149 -4.32 -12.01 2.80
C PHE A 149 -4.60 -13.50 2.85
N VAL A 150 -5.06 -14.02 1.73
CA VAL A 150 -5.42 -15.44 1.56
C VAL A 150 -4.26 -16.18 0.88
N PRO A 151 -3.75 -17.29 1.46
CA PRO A 151 -2.73 -18.10 0.82
C PRO A 151 -3.30 -18.83 -0.39
N THR A 152 -2.56 -18.79 -1.50
CA THR A 152 -2.94 -19.42 -2.76
C THR A 152 -1.74 -20.06 -3.45
N PHE A 153 -2.03 -21.08 -4.23
CA PHE A 153 -1.07 -21.74 -5.08
C PHE A 153 -1.72 -22.05 -6.44
N ARG A 154 -1.13 -21.56 -7.52
CA ARG A 154 -1.64 -21.74 -8.89
C ARG A 154 -3.14 -21.45 -9.02
N GLY A 155 -3.56 -20.29 -8.48
CA GLY A 155 -4.96 -19.83 -8.51
C GLY A 155 -5.91 -20.50 -7.52
N ARG A 156 -5.49 -21.51 -6.77
CA ARG A 156 -6.31 -22.21 -5.78
C ARG A 156 -6.01 -21.72 -4.37
N THR A 157 -7.04 -21.44 -3.59
CA THR A 157 -6.90 -21.15 -2.17
C THR A 157 -6.39 -22.40 -1.43
N LEU A 158 -5.39 -22.19 -0.57
CA LEU A 158 -4.85 -23.24 0.28
C LEU A 158 -5.55 -23.19 1.65
N THR A 159 -6.04 -24.33 2.09
CA THR A 159 -6.58 -24.53 3.44
C THR A 159 -5.48 -25.01 4.40
N GLY A 160 -5.54 -24.58 5.66
CA GLY A 160 -4.57 -25.02 6.67
C GLY A 160 -3.20 -24.34 6.63
N MET A 161 -2.96 -23.43 5.70
CA MET A 161 -1.77 -22.58 5.72
C MET A 161 -1.86 -21.52 6.83
N PRO A 162 -0.75 -21.18 7.50
CA PRO A 162 -0.74 -20.10 8.48
C PRO A 162 -1.05 -18.75 7.78
N PRO A 163 -1.49 -17.74 8.53
CA PRO A 163 -1.62 -16.37 8.03
C PRO A 163 -0.28 -15.83 7.51
N LEU A 164 -0.35 -14.78 6.69
CA LEU A 164 0.84 -14.08 6.21
C LEU A 164 1.75 -13.68 7.39
N ASN A 165 2.98 -14.22 7.40
CA ASN A 165 3.98 -13.83 8.39
C ASN A 165 4.71 -12.56 7.92
N PRO A 166 4.51 -11.40 8.55
CA PRO A 166 5.12 -10.15 8.14
C PRO A 166 6.65 -10.12 8.31
N ALA A 167 7.23 -10.95 9.18
CA ALA A 167 8.68 -11.02 9.34
C ALA A 167 9.40 -11.60 8.12
N ASN A 168 8.70 -12.39 7.31
CA ASN A 168 9.30 -13.18 6.23
C ASN A 168 8.87 -12.72 4.84
N VAL A 169 8.35 -11.52 4.68
CA VAL A 169 7.96 -11.04 3.34
C VAL A 169 9.21 -10.91 2.47
N THR A 170 9.26 -11.65 1.38
CA THR A 170 10.41 -11.67 0.45
C THR A 170 10.16 -10.95 -0.85
N SER A 171 8.91 -10.86 -1.30
CA SER A 171 8.54 -10.07 -2.48
C SER A 171 7.08 -9.66 -2.44
N VAL A 172 6.76 -8.58 -3.15
CA VAL A 172 5.40 -8.08 -3.32
C VAL A 172 5.10 -7.87 -4.81
N GLY A 173 3.83 -7.84 -5.16
CA GLY A 173 3.45 -7.67 -6.57
C GLY A 173 1.97 -7.36 -6.78
N PHE A 174 1.62 -7.30 -8.05
CA PHE A 174 0.24 -7.09 -8.51
C PHE A 174 -0.18 -8.20 -9.45
N LEU A 175 -1.42 -8.58 -9.35
CA LEU A 175 -2.04 -9.62 -10.17
C LEU A 175 -3.40 -9.10 -10.64
N ILE A 176 -3.68 -9.20 -11.92
CA ILE A 176 -5.02 -9.14 -12.47
C ILE A 176 -5.40 -10.56 -12.91
N SER A 177 -6.53 -11.03 -12.42
CA SER A 177 -7.07 -12.36 -12.72
C SER A 177 -8.59 -12.30 -12.60
N ASP A 178 -9.24 -13.45 -12.44
CA ASP A 178 -10.68 -13.59 -12.56
C ASP A 178 -11.12 -13.36 -14.02
N PRO A 179 -12.32 -13.64 -14.46
CA PRO A 179 -12.72 -13.50 -15.85
C PRO A 179 -12.89 -12.02 -16.28
N GLN A 180 -11.78 -11.29 -16.30
CA GLN A 180 -11.70 -9.87 -16.65
C GLN A 180 -10.89 -9.67 -17.96
N ALA A 181 -11.34 -10.27 -19.06
CA ALA A 181 -10.65 -10.14 -20.36
C ALA A 181 -10.52 -8.69 -20.82
N GLY A 182 -9.53 -8.44 -21.67
CA GLY A 182 -9.29 -7.16 -22.32
C GLY A 182 -8.15 -6.34 -21.72
N PRO A 183 -7.96 -5.10 -22.18
CA PRO A 183 -6.87 -4.25 -21.76
C PRO A 183 -7.02 -3.82 -20.30
N PHE A 184 -5.87 -3.69 -19.62
CA PHE A 184 -5.82 -3.19 -18.24
C PHE A 184 -4.67 -2.20 -18.05
N ARG A 185 -4.82 -1.32 -17.04
CA ARG A 185 -3.79 -0.35 -16.67
C ARG A 185 -3.88 0.01 -15.19
N LEU A 186 -2.77 -0.19 -14.50
CA LEU A 186 -2.58 0.18 -13.09
C LEU A 186 -1.32 1.06 -12.98
N GLU A 187 -1.49 2.28 -12.48
CA GLU A 187 -0.39 3.20 -12.21
C GLU A 187 -0.09 3.21 -10.73
N ILE A 188 1.17 3.04 -10.34
CA ILE A 188 1.59 2.87 -8.95
C ILE A 188 2.59 3.98 -8.60
N VAL A 189 2.37 4.66 -7.47
CA VAL A 189 3.30 5.67 -6.94
C VAL A 189 4.17 5.10 -5.85
N SER A 190 3.57 4.37 -4.90
CA SER A 190 4.33 3.82 -3.77
C SER A 190 3.69 2.56 -3.19
N ILE A 191 4.54 1.73 -2.60
CA ILE A 191 4.16 0.59 -1.77
C ILE A 191 4.84 0.81 -0.42
N ARG A 192 4.04 0.86 0.63
CA ARG A 192 4.48 1.09 2.02
C ARG A 192 3.90 0.01 2.91
N ALA A 193 4.44 -0.15 4.09
CA ALA A 193 3.83 -0.92 5.17
C ALA A 193 3.67 -0.02 6.39
N ALA A 194 2.57 -0.19 7.12
CA ALA A 194 2.22 0.67 8.23
C ALA A 194 1.72 -0.14 9.44
N ARG A 195 1.94 0.42 10.62
CA ARG A 195 1.21 0.03 11.81
C ARG A 195 -0.26 0.43 11.61
N GLN A 196 -1.19 -0.40 12.04
CA GLN A 196 -2.59 0.01 12.07
C GLN A 196 -2.70 1.17 13.09
N PRO A 197 -3.32 2.31 12.76
CA PRO A 197 -3.58 3.32 13.78
C PRO A 197 -4.38 2.66 14.91
N GLU A 198 -3.96 2.87 16.16
CA GLU A 198 -4.77 2.47 17.31
C GLU A 198 -6.16 3.07 17.13
N LYS A 199 -7.17 2.22 17.17
CA LYS A 199 -8.56 2.67 17.23
C LYS A 199 -8.66 3.61 18.46
N PRO A 200 -9.18 4.84 18.33
CA PRO A 200 -9.39 5.66 19.51
C PRO A 200 -10.11 4.83 20.57
N ARG A 201 -9.59 4.79 21.78
CA ARG A 201 -10.32 4.18 22.89
C ARG A 201 -11.58 5.00 23.07
N GLU A 202 -12.71 4.40 22.80
CA GLU A 202 -13.99 5.01 23.15
C GLU A 202 -13.99 5.28 24.66
N PRO A 203 -14.42 6.48 25.09
CA PRO A 203 -14.42 6.89 26.49
C PRO A 203 -15.38 6.05 27.33
#